data_41cb068011b018294919ee1c805c64e1
#
_entry.id   41cb068011b018294919ee1c805c64e1
#
_cell.length_a   1.000
_cell.length_b   1.000
_cell.length_c   1.000
_cell.angle_alpha   90.00
_cell.angle_beta   90.00
_cell.angle_gamma   90.00
#
_symmetry.space_group_name_H-M   'P 1'
#
loop_
_entity.id
_entity.type
_entity.pdbx_description
1 polymer ?
#
loop_
_entity_poly.entity_id
_entity_poly.type
_entity_poly.pdbx_seq_one_letter_code
_entity_poly.pdbx_strand_id
1 'polypeptide(L)'
;MTDKDSFIEEAEADNVRTPRAKNTREATQSRRPWQPPSKLEAPPAPDGYKHRWIRCETRGFDDSQNVSARLREGYELVRKDEYPDFESPVMDSGKYEGVFGVGGLLLARISDEIVAERTAYFESRNADQIEAVDHDMLRENAHSTMVIGKPERQSRVTFGSRQKSGS
;
A
#
# COMPACT_ATOMS: atom_id res chain seq x y z
N MET A 1 -15.13 60.05 -60.43
CA MET A 1 -13.81 59.70 -60.00
C MET A 1 -13.95 59.36 -58.51
N THR A 2 -14.29 58.27 -58.12
CA THR A 2 -14.22 56.84 -58.35
C THR A 2 -13.69 56.21 -57.06
N ASP A 3 -14.64 55.64 -56.40
CA ASP A 3 -14.57 54.74 -55.26
C ASP A 3 -13.57 53.60 -55.49
N LYS A 4 -12.40 53.69 -54.94
CA LYS A 4 -11.44 52.57 -54.91
C LYS A 4 -10.68 52.36 -53.61
N ASP A 5 -10.92 53.21 -52.59
CA ASP A 5 -10.13 53.15 -51.36
C ASP A 5 -10.86 52.51 -50.14
N SER A 6 -12.12 52.07 -50.35
CA SER A 6 -12.89 51.47 -49.24
C SER A 6 -12.85 49.94 -49.14
N PHE A 7 -12.07 49.26 -50.02
CA PHE A 7 -12.05 47.79 -50.10
C PHE A 7 -10.82 47.12 -49.46
N ILE A 8 -9.91 47.90 -48.87
CA ILE A 8 -8.63 47.35 -48.35
C ILE A 8 -8.65 47.30 -46.82
N GLU A 9 -9.62 47.97 -46.13
CA GLU A 9 -9.58 48.08 -44.67
C GLU A 9 -10.37 46.98 -43.93
N GLU A 10 -11.09 46.12 -44.64
CA GLU A 10 -11.88 45.05 -44.05
C GLU A 10 -11.20 43.64 -44.04
N ALA A 11 -9.98 43.53 -44.60
CA ALA A 11 -9.30 42.24 -44.74
C ALA A 11 -8.19 41.95 -43.70
N GLU A 12 -7.94 42.83 -42.72
CA GLU A 12 -6.85 42.64 -41.73
C GLU A 12 -7.33 42.24 -40.30
N ALA A 13 -8.64 42.08 -40.07
CA ALA A 13 -9.15 41.85 -38.70
C ALA A 13 -9.31 40.37 -38.30
N ASP A 14 -9.00 39.39 -39.15
CA ASP A 14 -9.37 38.01 -38.83
C ASP A 14 -8.23 36.96 -38.98
N ASN A 15 -7.05 37.31 -38.52
CA ASN A 15 -5.99 36.29 -38.46
C ASN A 15 -5.22 36.30 -37.15
N VAL A 16 -5.96 36.33 -36.03
CA VAL A 16 -5.41 35.93 -34.74
C VAL A 16 -5.39 34.41 -34.69
N ARG A 17 -4.39 33.81 -35.28
CA ARG A 17 -4.06 32.37 -35.11
C ARG A 17 -3.74 32.13 -33.65
N THR A 18 -4.72 31.70 -32.88
CA THR A 18 -4.50 31.13 -31.56
C THR A 18 -3.46 30.01 -31.68
N PRO A 19 -2.36 30.08 -30.95
CA PRO A 19 -1.30 29.07 -31.09
C PRO A 19 -1.88 27.70 -30.71
N ARG A 20 -1.90 26.77 -31.65
CA ARG A 20 -2.29 25.36 -31.46
C ARG A 20 -1.60 24.67 -30.27
N ALA A 21 -0.53 25.24 -29.78
CA ALA A 21 0.24 24.73 -28.68
C ALA A 21 -0.44 24.86 -27.28
N LYS A 22 -1.38 25.79 -27.08
CA LYS A 22 -2.09 25.92 -25.80
C LYS A 22 -3.12 24.81 -25.60
N ASN A 23 -3.94 24.52 -26.61
CA ASN A 23 -4.96 23.50 -26.51
C ASN A 23 -4.41 22.07 -26.46
N THR A 24 -3.21 21.84 -27.00
CA THR A 24 -2.54 20.53 -26.94
C THR A 24 -1.91 20.27 -25.57
N ARG A 25 -1.57 21.29 -24.78
CA ARG A 25 -1.03 21.14 -23.44
C ARG A 25 -2.10 20.92 -22.38
N GLU A 26 -3.30 21.46 -22.54
CA GLU A 26 -4.42 21.23 -21.61
C GLU A 26 -5.05 19.85 -21.78
N ALA A 27 -4.98 19.26 -22.97
CA ALA A 27 -5.46 17.90 -23.23
C ALA A 27 -4.46 16.79 -22.85
N THR A 28 -3.21 17.14 -22.55
CA THR A 28 -2.24 16.19 -21.99
C THR A 28 -2.38 16.15 -20.46
N GLN A 29 -3.60 15.87 -19.98
CA GLN A 29 -3.73 15.32 -18.62
C GLN A 29 -2.81 14.12 -18.56
N SER A 30 -1.82 14.21 -17.73
CA SER A 30 -0.68 13.33 -17.60
C SER A 30 -1.14 11.87 -17.64
N ARG A 31 -0.95 11.23 -18.79
CA ARG A 31 -1.09 9.78 -18.91
C ARG A 31 -0.20 9.19 -17.83
N ARG A 32 -0.81 8.50 -16.86
CA ARG A 32 -0.03 7.81 -15.84
C ARG A 32 1.03 6.98 -16.55
N PRO A 33 2.31 7.07 -16.15
CA PRO A 33 3.35 6.24 -16.73
C PRO A 33 2.92 4.79 -16.60
N TRP A 34 3.10 4.00 -17.66
CA TRP A 34 2.79 2.58 -17.62
C TRP A 34 3.55 1.91 -16.49
N GLN A 35 2.82 1.22 -15.61
CA GLN A 35 3.36 0.37 -14.56
C GLN A 35 2.82 -1.04 -14.77
N PRO A 36 3.63 -2.08 -14.54
CA PRO A 36 3.14 -3.44 -14.62
C PRO A 36 2.00 -3.63 -13.60
N PRO A 37 0.88 -4.24 -14.01
CA PRO A 37 -0.23 -4.47 -13.09
C PRO A 37 0.21 -5.34 -11.92
N SER A 38 -0.18 -4.94 -10.72
CA SER A 38 0.06 -5.74 -9.51
C SER A 38 -0.89 -6.93 -9.52
N LYS A 39 -0.38 -8.13 -9.23
CA LYS A 39 -1.23 -9.32 -9.07
C LYS A 39 -2.11 -9.26 -7.81
N LEU A 40 -1.72 -8.44 -6.84
CA LEU A 40 -2.39 -8.27 -5.56
C LEU A 40 -2.99 -6.86 -5.45
N GLU A 41 -3.60 -6.38 -6.53
CA GLU A 41 -4.32 -5.13 -6.50
C GLU A 41 -5.57 -5.28 -5.63
N ALA A 42 -5.78 -4.33 -4.73
CA ALA A 42 -6.91 -4.30 -3.82
C ALA A 42 -7.68 -2.98 -3.97
N PRO A 43 -9.01 -2.97 -3.75
CA PRO A 43 -9.77 -1.73 -3.72
C PRO A 43 -9.26 -0.82 -2.58
N PRO A 44 -9.54 0.48 -2.62
CA PRO A 44 -9.21 1.36 -1.50
C PRO A 44 -9.94 0.90 -0.24
N ALA A 45 -9.22 0.85 0.88
CA ALA A 45 -9.85 0.52 2.15
C ALA A 45 -10.75 1.68 2.62
N PRO A 46 -11.86 1.39 3.31
CA PRO A 46 -12.66 2.42 3.95
C PRO A 46 -11.85 3.17 5.01
N ASP A 47 -12.28 4.39 5.37
CA ASP A 47 -11.63 5.18 6.41
C ASP A 47 -11.61 4.42 7.74
N GLY A 48 -10.45 4.38 8.40
CA GLY A 48 -10.24 3.67 9.65
C GLY A 48 -10.01 2.16 9.51
N TYR A 49 -9.86 1.67 8.28
CA TYR A 49 -9.56 0.26 8.00
C TYR A 49 -8.34 0.09 7.12
N LYS A 50 -7.67 -1.07 7.26
CA LYS A 50 -6.57 -1.52 6.39
C LYS A 50 -6.89 -2.85 5.73
N HIS A 51 -6.62 -2.94 4.44
CA HIS A 51 -6.71 -4.20 3.70
C HIS A 51 -5.44 -5.04 3.87
N ARG A 52 -5.65 -6.36 3.93
CA ARG A 52 -4.56 -7.34 4.00
C ARG A 52 -4.95 -8.61 3.26
N TRP A 53 -4.02 -9.17 2.52
CA TRP A 53 -4.14 -10.50 1.94
C TRP A 53 -3.84 -11.58 2.97
N ILE A 54 -4.75 -12.53 3.14
CA ILE A 54 -4.66 -13.66 4.08
C ILE A 54 -4.58 -14.94 3.27
N ARG A 55 -3.62 -15.78 3.57
CA ARG A 55 -3.47 -17.07 2.92
C ARG A 55 -4.59 -18.02 3.34
N CYS A 56 -5.30 -18.59 2.36
CA CYS A 56 -6.32 -19.62 2.55
C CYS A 56 -5.90 -20.97 2.01
N GLU A 57 -4.88 -21.01 1.14
CA GLU A 57 -4.42 -22.24 0.49
C GLU A 57 -2.89 -22.27 0.43
N THR A 58 -2.32 -23.47 0.61
CA THR A 58 -0.90 -23.73 0.44
C THR A 58 -0.69 -25.00 -0.35
N ARG A 59 -0.08 -24.89 -1.56
CA ARG A 59 0.20 -26.03 -2.45
C ARG A 59 -1.02 -26.91 -2.77
N GLY A 60 -2.21 -26.30 -2.95
CA GLY A 60 -3.44 -27.03 -3.21
C GLY A 60 -4.15 -27.58 -1.97
N PHE A 61 -3.64 -27.31 -0.76
CA PHE A 61 -4.26 -27.70 0.50
C PHE A 61 -4.90 -26.49 1.20
N ASP A 62 -6.14 -26.66 1.66
CA ASP A 62 -6.84 -25.63 2.45
C ASP A 62 -6.13 -25.33 3.77
N ASP A 63 -5.83 -24.04 4.01
CA ASP A 63 -5.24 -23.52 5.25
C ASP A 63 -6.32 -22.83 6.11
N SER A 64 -7.36 -23.56 6.41
CA SER A 64 -8.50 -23.09 7.22
C SER A 64 -8.07 -22.65 8.63
N GLN A 65 -6.98 -23.22 9.15
CA GLN A 65 -6.44 -22.85 10.46
C GLN A 65 -5.91 -21.41 10.45
N ASN A 66 -5.17 -21.01 9.42
CA ASN A 66 -4.67 -19.63 9.29
C ASN A 66 -5.82 -18.64 9.15
N VAL A 67 -6.81 -18.94 8.28
CA VAL A 67 -7.97 -18.06 8.10
C VAL A 67 -8.76 -17.92 9.42
N SER A 68 -9.03 -19.04 10.11
CA SER A 68 -9.74 -19.01 11.38
C SER A 68 -9.00 -18.21 12.45
N ALA A 69 -7.66 -18.30 12.51
CA ALA A 69 -6.84 -17.51 13.42
C ALA A 69 -6.99 -16.01 13.13
N ARG A 70 -6.94 -15.61 11.86
CA ARG A 70 -7.10 -14.20 11.45
C ARG A 70 -8.49 -13.65 11.75
N LEU A 71 -9.53 -14.43 11.49
CA LEU A 71 -10.90 -14.02 11.83
C LEU A 71 -11.07 -13.78 13.34
N ARG A 72 -10.43 -14.60 14.19
CA ARG A 72 -10.42 -14.39 15.65
C ARG A 72 -9.62 -13.15 16.08
N GLU A 73 -8.63 -12.73 15.29
CA GLU A 73 -7.88 -11.49 15.51
C GLU A 73 -8.66 -10.23 15.10
N GLY A 74 -9.90 -10.37 14.61
CA GLY A 74 -10.76 -9.26 14.20
C GLY A 74 -10.65 -8.89 12.71
N TYR A 75 -10.09 -9.77 11.87
CA TYR A 75 -10.16 -9.58 10.43
C TYR A 75 -11.52 -9.98 9.88
N GLU A 76 -12.03 -9.19 8.93
CA GLU A 76 -13.25 -9.44 8.17
C GLU A 76 -12.92 -9.65 6.70
N LEU A 77 -13.54 -10.66 6.08
CA LEU A 77 -13.33 -10.94 4.65
C LEU A 77 -14.08 -9.92 3.81
N VAL A 78 -13.41 -9.38 2.79
CA VAL A 78 -13.96 -8.37 1.87
C VAL A 78 -14.64 -9.07 0.69
N ARG A 79 -15.92 -8.74 0.47
CA ARG A 79 -16.73 -9.33 -0.59
C ARG A 79 -16.84 -8.40 -1.79
N LYS A 80 -17.07 -8.99 -2.97
CA LYS A 80 -17.28 -8.26 -4.22
C LYS A 80 -18.48 -7.31 -4.14
N ASP A 81 -19.52 -7.67 -3.40
CA ASP A 81 -20.74 -6.87 -3.26
C ASP A 81 -20.46 -5.49 -2.63
N GLU A 82 -19.39 -5.39 -1.85
CA GLU A 82 -18.97 -4.12 -1.23
C GLU A 82 -18.25 -3.18 -2.22
N TYR A 83 -17.70 -3.72 -3.31
CA TYR A 83 -16.94 -2.97 -4.32
C TYR A 83 -17.33 -3.41 -5.74
N PRO A 84 -18.54 -3.09 -6.20
CA PRO A 84 -19.05 -3.53 -7.51
C PRO A 84 -18.23 -3.02 -8.69
N ASP A 85 -17.64 -1.82 -8.55
CA ASP A 85 -16.86 -1.16 -9.59
C ASP A 85 -15.39 -1.66 -9.67
N PHE A 86 -14.97 -2.51 -8.73
CA PHE A 86 -13.60 -2.99 -8.70
C PHE A 86 -13.48 -4.37 -9.37
N GLU A 87 -12.74 -4.41 -10.47
CA GLU A 87 -12.46 -5.64 -11.22
C GLU A 87 -11.25 -6.37 -10.62
N SER A 88 -11.50 -7.35 -9.78
CA SER A 88 -10.49 -8.26 -9.25
C SER A 88 -11.03 -9.69 -9.23
N PRO A 89 -10.17 -10.71 -9.33
CA PRO A 89 -10.59 -12.09 -9.19
C PRO A 89 -11.33 -12.35 -7.87
N VAL A 90 -12.38 -13.14 -7.96
CA VAL A 90 -13.24 -13.53 -6.84
C VAL A 90 -13.22 -15.04 -6.73
N MET A 91 -13.42 -15.58 -5.55
CA MET A 91 -13.61 -17.02 -5.37
C MET A 91 -14.99 -17.41 -5.87
N ASP A 92 -15.03 -18.20 -6.93
CA ASP A 92 -16.28 -18.59 -7.63
C ASP A 92 -17.04 -19.72 -6.93
N SER A 93 -16.38 -20.45 -6.03
CA SER A 93 -16.99 -21.62 -5.36
C SER A 93 -16.32 -21.92 -4.03
N GLY A 94 -17.04 -22.65 -3.18
CA GLY A 94 -16.52 -23.14 -1.91
C GLY A 94 -16.87 -22.25 -0.72
N LYS A 95 -16.14 -22.44 0.38
CA LYS A 95 -16.38 -21.78 1.68
C LYS A 95 -16.28 -20.26 1.62
N TYR A 96 -15.50 -19.72 0.69
CA TYR A 96 -15.19 -18.29 0.57
C TYR A 96 -15.76 -17.69 -0.72
N GLU A 97 -16.86 -18.23 -1.21
CA GLU A 97 -17.55 -17.73 -2.41
C GLU A 97 -17.92 -16.26 -2.26
N GLY A 98 -17.66 -15.47 -3.32
CA GLY A 98 -17.92 -14.03 -3.36
C GLY A 98 -16.88 -13.15 -2.65
N VAL A 99 -15.84 -13.74 -2.05
CA VAL A 99 -14.72 -13.00 -1.47
C VAL A 99 -13.66 -12.74 -2.53
N PHE A 100 -13.03 -11.56 -2.50
CA PHE A 100 -11.88 -11.30 -3.36
C PHE A 100 -10.74 -12.28 -3.04
N GLY A 101 -10.28 -13.02 -4.05
CA GLY A 101 -9.28 -14.06 -3.88
C GLY A 101 -8.36 -14.22 -5.08
N VAL A 102 -7.06 -14.32 -4.84
CA VAL A 102 -6.03 -14.48 -5.87
C VAL A 102 -4.98 -15.49 -5.41
N GLY A 103 -4.83 -16.59 -6.16
CA GLY A 103 -3.72 -17.53 -5.97
C GLY A 103 -3.59 -18.09 -4.55
N GLY A 104 -4.72 -18.46 -3.92
CA GLY A 104 -4.73 -18.99 -2.55
C GLY A 104 -4.65 -17.93 -1.46
N LEU A 105 -4.90 -16.66 -1.80
CA LEU A 105 -5.01 -15.55 -0.87
C LEU A 105 -6.43 -14.98 -0.90
N LEU A 106 -6.95 -14.58 0.24
CA LEU A 106 -8.23 -13.87 0.42
C LEU A 106 -7.97 -12.45 0.89
N LEU A 107 -8.74 -11.51 0.37
CA LEU A 107 -8.70 -10.13 0.84
C LEU A 107 -9.50 -10.00 2.13
N ALA A 108 -8.90 -9.40 3.14
CA ALA A 108 -9.52 -9.09 4.41
C ALA A 108 -9.23 -7.66 4.83
N ARG A 109 -10.06 -7.11 5.67
CA ARG A 109 -9.88 -5.80 6.30
C ARG A 109 -9.79 -5.93 7.82
N ILE A 110 -9.16 -4.98 8.45
CA ILE A 110 -9.06 -4.85 9.90
C ILE A 110 -9.13 -3.37 10.27
N SER A 111 -9.73 -3.03 11.42
CA SER A 111 -9.75 -1.66 11.90
C SER A 111 -8.36 -1.19 12.34
N ASP A 112 -8.06 0.09 12.14
CA ASP A 112 -6.81 0.72 12.57
C ASP A 112 -6.62 0.67 14.09
N GLU A 113 -7.71 0.70 14.85
CA GLU A 113 -7.71 0.59 16.31
C GLU A 113 -7.14 -0.76 16.76
N ILE A 114 -7.66 -1.88 16.21
CA ILE A 114 -7.16 -3.23 16.52
C ILE A 114 -5.69 -3.37 16.11
N VAL A 115 -5.29 -2.78 14.99
CA VAL A 115 -3.88 -2.78 14.57
C VAL A 115 -3.01 -2.04 15.58
N ALA A 116 -3.45 -0.87 16.07
CA ALA A 116 -2.72 -0.10 17.05
C ALA A 116 -2.59 -0.83 18.40
N GLU A 117 -3.70 -1.40 18.90
CA GLU A 117 -3.71 -2.19 20.14
C GLU A 117 -2.77 -3.40 20.05
N ARG A 118 -2.83 -4.13 18.91
CA ARG A 118 -1.96 -5.26 18.66
C ARG A 118 -0.48 -4.86 18.62
N THR A 119 -0.18 -3.74 17.97
CA THR A 119 1.19 -3.22 17.91
C THR A 119 1.69 -2.88 19.30
N ALA A 120 0.92 -2.12 20.07
CA ALA A 120 1.26 -1.76 21.45
C ALA A 120 1.47 -3.00 22.35
N TYR A 121 0.61 -4.02 22.21
CA TYR A 121 0.76 -5.28 22.96
C TYR A 121 2.10 -5.99 22.66
N PHE A 122 2.46 -6.11 21.38
CA PHE A 122 3.72 -6.78 21.01
C PHE A 122 4.95 -5.93 21.33
N GLU A 123 4.85 -4.61 21.24
CA GLU A 123 5.93 -3.69 21.64
C GLU A 123 6.20 -3.80 23.14
N SER A 124 5.16 -3.77 23.97
CA SER A 124 5.28 -3.98 25.42
C SER A 124 5.92 -5.32 25.75
N ARG A 125 5.40 -6.39 25.14
CA ARG A 125 5.95 -7.74 25.37
C ARG A 125 7.41 -7.88 24.92
N ASN A 126 7.78 -7.25 23.81
CA ASN A 126 9.17 -7.23 23.34
C ASN A 126 10.07 -6.44 24.31
N ALA A 127 9.58 -5.30 24.82
CA ALA A 127 10.31 -4.50 25.82
C ALA A 127 10.56 -5.31 27.09
N ASP A 128 9.55 -5.99 27.63
CA ASP A 128 9.68 -6.85 28.80
C ASP A 128 10.68 -7.98 28.61
N GLN A 129 10.67 -8.62 27.43
CA GLN A 129 11.63 -9.67 27.10
C GLN A 129 13.06 -9.13 26.98
N ILE A 130 13.24 -7.95 26.38
CA ILE A 130 14.53 -7.29 26.27
C ILE A 130 15.07 -6.93 27.66
N GLU A 131 14.22 -6.40 28.53
CA GLU A 131 14.60 -6.02 29.90
C GLU A 131 15.00 -7.27 30.71
N ALA A 132 14.24 -8.35 30.58
CA ALA A 132 14.56 -9.63 31.26
C ALA A 132 15.94 -10.16 30.84
N VAL A 133 16.25 -10.14 29.54
CA VAL A 133 17.56 -10.58 29.02
C VAL A 133 18.69 -9.68 29.52
N ASP A 134 18.46 -8.36 29.52
CA ASP A 134 19.46 -7.40 30.01
C ASP A 134 19.72 -7.57 31.51
N HIS A 135 18.66 -7.84 32.29
CA HIS A 135 18.79 -8.11 33.73
C HIS A 135 19.57 -9.40 34.00
N ASP A 136 19.27 -10.49 33.29
CA ASP A 136 20.00 -11.75 33.40
C ASP A 136 21.48 -11.60 33.03
N MET A 137 21.76 -10.87 31.94
CA MET A 137 23.14 -10.57 31.53
C MET A 137 23.92 -9.76 32.58
N LEU A 138 23.28 -8.74 33.19
CA LEU A 138 23.90 -7.97 34.26
C LEU A 138 24.13 -8.82 35.51
N ARG A 139 23.22 -9.74 35.82
CA ARG A 139 23.39 -10.65 36.96
C ARG A 139 24.52 -11.63 36.76
N GLU A 140 24.69 -12.18 35.56
CA GLU A 140 25.83 -13.04 35.22
C GLU A 140 27.17 -12.27 35.26
N ASN A 141 27.16 -11.01 34.81
CA ASN A 141 28.33 -10.13 34.90
C ASN A 141 28.82 -9.91 36.34
N ALA A 142 27.91 -9.87 37.32
CA ALA A 142 28.28 -9.67 38.72
C ALA A 142 29.17 -10.82 39.26
N HIS A 143 29.11 -11.99 38.64
CA HIS A 143 29.90 -13.19 39.01
C HIS A 143 31.07 -13.45 38.06
N SER A 144 31.22 -12.69 36.99
CA SER A 144 32.26 -12.85 35.98
C SER A 144 33.50 -12.01 36.28
N THR A 145 34.66 -12.57 36.06
CA THR A 145 35.96 -11.85 36.13
C THR A 145 36.07 -10.83 34.99
N MET A 146 35.25 -10.96 33.93
CA MET A 146 35.23 -10.10 32.76
C MET A 146 33.94 -9.30 32.73
N VAL A 147 34.06 -7.99 32.99
CA VAL A 147 32.91 -7.09 33.02
C VAL A 147 32.45 -6.79 31.59
N ILE A 148 31.28 -7.27 31.22
CA ILE A 148 30.62 -6.91 29.96
C ILE A 148 29.82 -5.63 30.22
N GLY A 149 30.09 -4.57 29.47
CA GLY A 149 29.33 -3.31 29.58
C GLY A 149 27.86 -3.47 29.20
N LYS A 150 27.07 -2.46 29.51
CA LYS A 150 25.64 -2.44 29.13
C LYS A 150 25.52 -2.62 27.61
N PRO A 151 24.71 -3.58 27.13
CA PRO A 151 24.57 -3.85 25.72
C PRO A 151 23.97 -2.63 25.00
N GLU A 152 24.69 -2.07 24.06
CA GLU A 152 24.17 -1.06 23.14
C GLU A 152 23.51 -1.77 21.96
N ARG A 153 22.19 -1.67 21.88
CA ARG A 153 21.42 -2.25 20.78
C ARG A 153 21.19 -1.21 19.71
N GLN A 154 21.84 -1.37 18.57
CA GLN A 154 21.60 -0.57 17.39
C GLN A 154 20.99 -1.46 16.29
N SER A 155 19.72 -1.29 16.03
CA SER A 155 19.06 -1.90 14.88
C SER A 155 18.84 -0.84 13.81
N ARG A 156 19.55 -0.94 12.69
CA ARG A 156 19.38 -0.06 11.54
C ARG A 156 18.87 -0.87 10.36
N VAL A 157 17.61 -0.69 10.01
CA VAL A 157 17.05 -1.23 8.77
C VAL A 157 17.35 -0.25 7.64
N THR A 158 18.28 -0.60 6.75
CA THR A 158 18.55 0.19 5.55
C THR A 158 17.79 -0.46 4.39
N PHE A 159 16.62 0.09 4.04
CA PHE A 159 16.01 -0.21 2.75
C PHE A 159 16.86 0.49 1.71
N GLY A 160 17.38 -0.29 0.73
CA GLY A 160 18.31 0.19 -0.27
C GLY A 160 17.93 1.54 -0.87
N SER A 161 18.59 2.59 -0.45
CA SER A 161 18.48 3.88 -1.09
C SER A 161 19.24 3.77 -2.43
N ARG A 162 18.51 3.80 -3.51
CA ARG A 162 19.05 3.93 -4.86
C ARG A 162 19.79 5.26 -4.92
N GLN A 163 21.11 5.20 -4.77
CA GLN A 163 21.99 6.35 -4.92
C GLN A 163 21.84 6.86 -6.35
N LYS A 164 21.21 8.05 -6.53
CA LYS A 164 21.26 8.76 -7.81
C LYS A 164 22.71 9.19 -8.00
N SER A 165 23.43 8.47 -8.86
CA SER A 165 24.69 8.95 -9.42
C SER A 165 24.36 10.16 -10.29
N GLY A 166 24.64 11.36 -9.79
CA GLY A 166 24.63 12.59 -10.56
C GLY A 166 25.84 12.61 -11.50
N SER A 167 25.60 12.86 -12.76
CA SER A 167 26.53 13.45 -13.74
C SER A 167 25.96 14.76 -14.17
#